data_5fb9de0dfb7cd12884da58c66404ad4a
#
_entry.id   5fb9de0dfb7cd12884da58c66404ad4a
#
_cell.length_a   1.000
_cell.length_b   1.000
_cell.length_c   1.000
_cell.angle_alpha   90.00
_cell.angle_beta   90.00
_cell.angle_gamma   90.00
#
_symmetry.space_group_name_H-M   'P 1'
#
loop_
_entity.id
_entity.type
_entity.pdbx_description
1 polymer ?
#
loop_
_entity_poly.entity_id
_entity_poly.type
_entity_poly.pdbx_seq_one_letter_code
_entity_poly.pdbx_strand_id
1 'polypeptide(L)'
;MLLGNILKSVVRKYRTINIEGISFDSRKIRKNYIFFAINGEKTSGSKFIKDAISKGAKVIVTNKKIKQKNLVPFILVKDVRKSLTEASSNFYKKKPSNIIAVTGTNGKSSVADFFYQILLLNKKSVASIGTLGVFSKKYKKKTNLTTMDPLTLHRNLEILKEKKIEYVILEASSHGLSQKRLDYLKIKTGIFTNFSLDHLDYHKNMKSYFNSKMYLFNNLLKKKSNIIADEETKKFKIIKNIARKRKLKKNTIGLKSGNILILERRYKQDKQIIKILDNYKTYLLEIPLIGYFQVKNLLMAILAASSCGIKRDKIFKQIKKIKPVSGRLECVSKLKNNSKIIVDFAHTPDALKQTLIALKQQYKREIIIVFGCGGERDKKKRYEMGMIARKYCRKIFVTDDNPRNENPEIIRNSIIKGCKKLAVSIGDRKKAIDAAVLELNQNEILLVAGKGHEKTQDYGNIVKVFSDKKVIKEIVKRRKKYFKKLNWSNFLTQKVFKRRNFKELNFNGVSINTKKIKKNNLFFAIKGKKRDGHNFVKEAINNGAVKAVVNKKIKHLPRNKTIIVKNTLSSLNDLARSARNNTEAQIIGITGSVGKTTVKN
;
A
#
# COMPACT_ATOMS: atom_id res chain seq x y z
N MET A 1 26.32 13.39 30.60
CA MET A 1 26.11 12.04 31.23
C MET A 1 27.41 11.26 31.23
N LEU A 2 27.77 10.56 32.32
CA LEU A 2 29.00 9.81 32.38
C LEU A 2 29.01 8.61 31.43
N LEU A 3 30.12 8.37 30.74
CA LEU A 3 30.30 7.30 29.74
C LEU A 3 30.00 5.91 30.30
N GLY A 4 30.40 5.63 31.55
CA GLY A 4 30.12 4.37 32.25
C GLY A 4 28.62 4.10 32.45
N ASN A 5 27.79 5.14 32.47
CA ASN A 5 26.33 5.03 32.53
C ASN A 5 25.70 4.80 31.14
N ILE A 6 26.44 5.10 30.07
CA ILE A 6 25.98 4.95 28.69
C ILE A 6 26.34 3.57 28.15
N LEU A 7 27.58 3.10 28.37
CA LEU A 7 28.11 1.83 27.91
C LEU A 7 28.71 1.03 29.04
N LYS A 8 28.25 -0.20 29.27
CA LYS A 8 28.76 -1.11 30.33
C LYS A 8 30.15 -1.64 30.04
N SER A 9 30.50 -1.79 28.75
CA SER A 9 31.79 -2.37 28.29
C SER A 9 32.98 -1.43 28.42
N VAL A 10 32.82 -0.27 29.03
CA VAL A 10 33.86 0.76 29.17
C VAL A 10 34.80 0.39 30.32
N VAL A 11 36.11 0.41 30.04
CA VAL A 11 37.15 0.21 31.05
C VAL A 11 37.13 1.32 32.12
N ARG A 12 37.57 0.99 33.37
CA ARG A 12 37.39 1.86 34.55
C ARG A 12 37.91 3.29 34.33
N LYS A 13 39.05 3.48 33.69
CA LYS A 13 39.70 4.79 33.46
C LYS A 13 38.88 5.78 32.59
N TYR A 14 37.93 5.29 31.77
CA TYR A 14 37.14 6.15 30.90
C TYR A 14 35.69 6.35 31.38
N ARG A 15 35.26 5.71 32.48
CA ARG A 15 33.86 5.76 32.95
C ARG A 15 33.39 7.14 33.35
N THR A 16 34.30 8.00 33.78
CA THR A 16 34.05 9.36 34.28
C THR A 16 33.97 10.41 33.17
N ILE A 17 34.27 10.04 31.92
CA ILE A 17 34.18 10.97 30.79
C ILE A 17 32.76 11.47 30.63
N ASN A 18 32.58 12.80 30.65
CA ASN A 18 31.28 13.40 30.40
C ASN A 18 30.94 13.44 28.90
N ILE A 19 29.75 12.97 28.57
CA ILE A 19 29.20 12.84 27.21
C ILE A 19 27.92 13.63 27.08
N GLU A 20 27.82 14.46 26.04
CA GLU A 20 26.65 15.31 25.76
C GLU A 20 25.75 14.74 24.66
N GLY A 21 26.25 13.82 23.84
CA GLY A 21 25.46 13.21 22.78
C GLY A 21 26.09 11.98 22.15
N ILE A 22 25.32 11.31 21.34
CA ILE A 22 25.72 10.09 20.62
C ILE A 22 25.33 10.19 19.15
N SER A 23 26.22 9.72 18.26
CA SER A 23 25.90 9.65 16.81
C SER A 23 26.67 8.50 16.15
N PHE A 24 26.10 8.01 15.04
CA PHE A 24 26.74 7.11 14.07
C PHE A 24 26.92 7.76 12.69
N ASP A 25 26.57 9.05 12.58
CA ASP A 25 26.77 9.90 11.41
C ASP A 25 27.76 11.00 11.78
N SER A 26 28.98 10.98 11.19
CA SER A 26 30.04 11.95 11.49
C SER A 26 29.64 13.41 11.22
N ARG A 27 28.71 13.63 10.26
CA ARG A 27 28.18 14.98 9.95
C ARG A 27 27.35 15.57 11.09
N LYS A 28 26.86 14.73 12.02
CA LYS A 28 26.03 15.11 13.17
C LYS A 28 26.80 15.13 14.50
N ILE A 29 28.10 14.91 14.45
CA ILE A 29 28.97 14.98 15.63
C ILE A 29 29.10 16.45 16.05
N ARG A 30 29.13 16.65 17.39
CA ARG A 30 29.43 17.89 18.09
C ARG A 30 30.41 17.61 19.21
N LYS A 31 30.93 18.66 19.86
CA LYS A 31 31.82 18.55 21.02
C LYS A 31 31.23 17.61 22.07
N ASN A 32 32.06 16.79 22.68
CA ASN A 32 31.71 15.83 23.74
C ASN A 32 30.74 14.68 23.30
N TYR A 33 30.67 14.34 22.00
CA TYR A 33 29.86 13.24 21.50
C TYR A 33 30.63 11.91 21.47
N ILE A 34 29.88 10.80 21.53
CA ILE A 34 30.38 9.47 21.16
C ILE A 34 30.07 9.22 19.68
N PHE A 35 31.07 8.82 18.92
CA PHE A 35 30.90 8.35 17.56
C PHE A 35 30.91 6.82 17.48
N PHE A 36 29.89 6.21 16.89
CA PHE A 36 29.79 4.78 16.63
C PHE A 36 30.16 4.47 15.17
N ALA A 37 31.35 3.89 14.95
CA ALA A 37 31.86 3.55 13.63
C ALA A 37 31.20 2.27 13.08
N ILE A 38 29.96 2.36 12.63
CA ILE A 38 29.15 1.24 12.12
C ILE A 38 29.55 0.87 10.69
N ASN A 39 29.77 -0.41 10.42
CA ASN A 39 29.91 -0.91 9.06
C ASN A 39 28.52 -0.99 8.39
N GLY A 40 28.31 -0.17 7.35
CA GLY A 40 27.15 -0.20 6.47
C GLY A 40 27.34 -1.23 5.34
N GLU A 41 26.29 -1.40 4.51
CA GLU A 41 26.36 -2.27 3.32
C GLU A 41 27.25 -1.68 2.21
N LYS A 42 27.23 -0.36 2.04
CA LYS A 42 27.99 0.35 0.99
C LYS A 42 29.28 0.99 1.49
N THR A 43 29.35 1.36 2.76
CA THR A 43 30.51 2.07 3.34
C THR A 43 30.81 1.60 4.75
N SER A 44 32.09 1.67 5.16
CA SER A 44 32.52 1.39 6.53
C SER A 44 32.59 2.68 7.35
N GLY A 45 31.94 2.70 8.53
CA GLY A 45 32.00 3.83 9.46
C GLY A 45 33.41 4.17 9.94
N SER A 46 34.37 3.23 9.86
CA SER A 46 35.77 3.47 10.20
C SER A 46 36.43 4.54 9.31
N LYS A 47 35.97 4.71 8.05
CA LYS A 47 36.46 5.77 7.15
C LYS A 47 36.17 7.19 7.66
N PHE A 48 35.17 7.35 8.51
CA PHE A 48 34.70 8.64 9.02
C PHE A 48 35.19 8.96 10.42
N ILE A 49 36.11 8.17 11.00
CA ILE A 49 36.60 8.37 12.37
C ILE A 49 37.39 9.68 12.47
N LYS A 50 38.27 9.98 11.49
CA LYS A 50 39.03 11.24 11.48
C LYS A 50 38.10 12.45 11.43
N ASP A 51 37.08 12.43 10.55
CA ASP A 51 36.07 13.47 10.44
C ASP A 51 35.24 13.63 11.74
N ALA A 52 34.92 12.53 12.42
CA ALA A 52 34.24 12.60 13.69
C ALA A 52 35.09 13.21 14.80
N ILE A 53 36.39 12.90 14.85
CA ILE A 53 37.33 13.48 15.83
C ILE A 53 37.50 14.97 15.60
N SER A 54 37.71 15.42 14.35
CA SER A 54 37.86 16.84 14.01
C SER A 54 36.63 17.67 14.38
N LYS A 55 35.42 17.05 14.36
CA LYS A 55 34.15 17.68 14.78
C LYS A 55 33.87 17.59 16.28
N GLY A 56 34.82 17.07 17.09
CA GLY A 56 34.72 17.07 18.54
C GLY A 56 34.15 15.78 19.15
N ALA A 57 34.24 14.64 18.45
CA ALA A 57 33.96 13.37 19.09
C ALA A 57 34.95 13.11 20.21
N LYS A 58 34.45 12.91 21.42
CA LYS A 58 35.27 12.68 22.63
C LYS A 58 35.58 11.22 22.85
N VAL A 59 34.81 10.30 22.22
CA VAL A 59 34.98 8.85 22.32
C VAL A 59 34.57 8.20 21.01
N ILE A 60 35.34 7.21 20.57
CA ILE A 60 35.06 6.38 19.38
C ILE A 60 34.73 4.97 19.80
N VAL A 61 33.62 4.42 19.30
CA VAL A 61 33.24 3.00 19.47
C VAL A 61 33.40 2.27 18.14
N THR A 62 34.22 1.23 18.12
CA THR A 62 34.58 0.47 16.91
C THR A 62 34.80 -1.00 17.20
N ASN A 63 34.76 -1.85 16.18
CA ASN A 63 35.12 -3.27 16.25
C ASN A 63 36.50 -3.57 15.62
N LYS A 64 37.25 -2.56 15.20
CA LYS A 64 38.57 -2.69 14.60
C LYS A 64 39.63 -2.03 15.48
N LYS A 65 40.76 -2.71 15.71
CA LYS A 65 41.94 -2.08 16.28
C LYS A 65 42.51 -1.10 15.27
N ILE A 66 42.69 0.16 15.68
CA ILE A 66 43.22 1.22 14.82
C ILE A 66 44.58 1.60 15.38
N LYS A 67 45.64 1.41 14.56
CA LYS A 67 47.02 1.79 14.89
C LYS A 67 47.18 3.30 14.59
N GLN A 68 46.76 4.16 15.48
CA GLN A 68 47.08 5.60 15.44
C GLN A 68 47.36 6.11 16.85
N LYS A 69 48.32 7.07 17.01
CA LYS A 69 48.42 7.87 18.24
C LYS A 69 47.13 8.64 18.41
N ASN A 70 46.28 8.19 19.31
CA ASN A 70 44.88 8.62 19.38
C ASN A 70 44.73 9.76 20.37
N LEU A 71 44.20 10.89 19.90
CA LEU A 71 43.85 12.05 20.72
C LEU A 71 42.63 11.80 21.62
N VAL A 72 41.85 10.74 21.35
CA VAL A 72 40.58 10.41 22.06
C VAL A 72 40.53 8.90 22.37
N PRO A 73 39.83 8.46 23.45
CA PRO A 73 39.61 7.08 23.77
C PRO A 73 38.87 6.27 22.69
N PHE A 74 39.41 5.09 22.38
CA PHE A 74 38.78 4.09 21.51
C PHE A 74 38.24 2.94 22.36
N ILE A 75 36.95 2.64 22.21
CA ILE A 75 36.28 1.54 22.88
C ILE A 75 36.08 0.43 21.85
N LEU A 76 36.81 -0.65 22.03
CA LEU A 76 36.72 -1.83 21.18
C LEU A 76 35.56 -2.71 21.63
N VAL A 77 34.61 -3.00 20.72
CA VAL A 77 33.42 -3.81 21.00
C VAL A 77 33.25 -4.90 19.92
N LYS A 78 32.68 -6.06 20.28
CA LYS A 78 32.39 -7.14 19.32
C LYS A 78 31.34 -6.73 18.29
N ASP A 79 30.31 -5.97 18.69
CA ASP A 79 29.18 -5.56 17.86
C ASP A 79 28.84 -4.09 18.11
N VAL A 80 29.28 -3.22 17.18
CA VAL A 80 29.06 -1.76 17.26
C VAL A 80 27.56 -1.40 17.18
N ARG A 81 26.75 -2.18 16.41
CA ARG A 81 25.29 -1.94 16.30
C ARG A 81 24.60 -2.21 17.62
N LYS A 82 24.94 -3.33 18.28
CA LYS A 82 24.40 -3.66 19.60
C LYS A 82 24.81 -2.63 20.64
N SER A 83 26.07 -2.19 20.61
CA SER A 83 26.58 -1.14 21.51
C SER A 83 25.92 0.23 21.26
N LEU A 84 25.63 0.58 20.00
CA LEU A 84 24.83 1.78 19.71
C LEU A 84 23.43 1.67 20.31
N THR A 85 22.79 0.50 20.22
CA THR A 85 21.44 0.31 20.78
C THR A 85 21.46 0.38 22.30
N GLU A 86 22.48 -0.19 22.96
CA GLU A 86 22.71 -0.07 24.40
C GLU A 86 22.88 1.38 24.82
N ALA A 87 23.80 2.09 24.17
CA ALA A 87 24.06 3.50 24.42
C ALA A 87 22.80 4.36 24.24
N SER A 88 22.06 4.13 23.14
CA SER A 88 20.81 4.85 22.87
C SER A 88 19.77 4.59 23.96
N SER A 89 19.66 3.34 24.42
CA SER A 89 18.73 2.95 25.47
C SER A 89 19.06 3.59 26.81
N ASN A 90 20.35 3.71 27.16
CA ASN A 90 20.82 4.28 28.42
C ASN A 90 20.86 5.80 28.39
N PHE A 91 21.07 6.40 27.21
CA PHE A 91 21.09 7.85 27.04
C PHE A 91 19.66 8.43 27.10
N TYR A 92 18.71 7.83 26.38
CA TYR A 92 17.28 8.18 26.42
C TYR A 92 16.54 7.21 27.35
N LYS A 93 16.53 7.49 28.66
CA LYS A 93 16.07 6.55 29.69
C LYS A 93 14.55 6.41 29.78
N LYS A 94 13.82 7.49 29.54
CA LYS A 94 12.35 7.51 29.69
C LYS A 94 11.68 6.79 28.52
N LYS A 95 10.79 5.83 28.82
CA LYS A 95 10.08 5.05 27.80
C LYS A 95 8.63 4.78 28.22
N PRO A 96 7.70 4.64 27.26
CA PRO A 96 6.34 4.19 27.52
C PRO A 96 6.31 2.84 28.24
N SER A 97 5.32 2.64 29.10
CA SER A 97 5.24 1.47 29.98
C SER A 97 4.87 0.19 29.24
N ASN A 98 4.14 0.31 28.13
CA ASN A 98 3.63 -0.82 27.36
C ASN A 98 4.10 -0.73 25.91
N ILE A 99 5.13 -1.51 25.59
CA ILE A 99 5.70 -1.60 24.24
C ILE A 99 5.30 -2.94 23.63
N ILE A 100 4.66 -2.87 22.48
CA ILE A 100 4.22 -4.00 21.65
C ILE A 100 5.03 -3.98 20.34
N ALA A 101 5.47 -5.13 19.85
CA ALA A 101 6.18 -5.23 18.59
C ALA A 101 5.47 -6.20 17.63
N VAL A 102 5.30 -5.80 16.37
CA VAL A 102 4.70 -6.65 15.34
C VAL A 102 5.69 -6.94 14.22
N THR A 103 5.88 -8.22 13.92
CA THR A 103 6.71 -8.71 12.81
C THR A 103 5.93 -9.65 11.90
N GLY A 104 6.47 -9.92 10.73
CA GLY A 104 5.91 -10.76 9.68
C GLY A 104 6.29 -10.23 8.30
N THR A 105 5.91 -10.92 7.23
CA THR A 105 6.14 -10.43 5.87
C THR A 105 5.14 -9.31 5.56
N ASN A 106 3.86 -9.61 5.61
CA ASN A 106 2.75 -8.69 5.34
C ASN A 106 1.94 -8.40 6.62
N GLY A 107 1.13 -7.34 6.64
CA GLY A 107 0.17 -7.07 7.71
C GLY A 107 0.70 -6.25 8.90
N LYS A 108 2.01 -6.01 9.05
CA LYS A 108 2.59 -5.26 10.17
C LYS A 108 1.93 -3.90 10.40
N SER A 109 1.86 -3.07 9.36
CA SER A 109 1.25 -1.74 9.43
C SER A 109 -0.25 -1.80 9.72
N SER A 110 -0.95 -2.84 9.20
CA SER A 110 -2.37 -3.03 9.47
C SER A 110 -2.61 -3.37 10.94
N VAL A 111 -1.86 -4.32 11.51
CA VAL A 111 -1.97 -4.67 12.94
C VAL A 111 -1.61 -3.47 13.82
N ALA A 112 -0.55 -2.74 13.47
CA ALA A 112 -0.12 -1.56 14.23
C ALA A 112 -1.18 -0.46 14.23
N ASP A 113 -1.79 -0.18 13.10
CA ASP A 113 -2.84 0.83 12.98
C ASP A 113 -4.14 0.39 13.67
N PHE A 114 -4.57 -0.87 13.52
CA PHE A 114 -5.75 -1.37 14.21
C PHE A 114 -5.57 -1.35 15.74
N PHE A 115 -4.42 -1.75 16.24
CA PHE A 115 -4.11 -1.62 17.67
C PHE A 115 -4.21 -0.16 18.12
N TYR A 116 -3.63 0.76 17.36
CA TYR A 116 -3.71 2.18 17.63
C TYR A 116 -5.16 2.68 17.68
N GLN A 117 -5.97 2.32 16.68
CA GLN A 117 -7.39 2.68 16.63
C GLN A 117 -8.18 2.11 17.82
N ILE A 118 -7.98 0.83 18.15
CA ILE A 118 -8.66 0.16 19.28
C ILE A 118 -8.35 0.88 20.59
N LEU A 119 -7.08 1.21 20.86
CA LEU A 119 -6.71 1.89 22.10
C LEU A 119 -7.27 3.32 22.14
N LEU A 120 -7.28 4.04 21.02
CA LEU A 120 -7.91 5.36 20.93
C LEU A 120 -9.41 5.34 21.22
N LEU A 121 -10.13 4.38 20.64
CA LEU A 121 -11.57 4.18 20.89
C LEU A 121 -11.83 3.87 22.38
N ASN A 122 -10.87 3.26 23.06
CA ASN A 122 -10.92 2.97 24.49
C ASN A 122 -10.27 4.06 25.36
N LYS A 123 -10.09 5.28 24.83
CA LYS A 123 -9.57 6.46 25.54
C LYS A 123 -8.17 6.26 26.14
N LYS A 124 -7.34 5.37 25.58
CA LYS A 124 -5.96 5.16 26.02
C LYS A 124 -4.97 6.07 25.27
N SER A 125 -3.90 6.47 25.96
CA SER A 125 -2.81 7.27 25.38
C SER A 125 -1.85 6.38 24.61
N VAL A 126 -1.96 6.36 23.28
CA VAL A 126 -1.25 5.43 22.39
C VAL A 126 -0.51 6.13 21.26
N ALA A 127 0.61 5.54 20.85
CA ALA A 127 1.31 5.86 19.61
C ALA A 127 1.61 4.60 18.78
N SER A 128 1.71 4.80 17.47
CA SER A 128 2.22 3.81 16.52
C SER A 128 3.51 4.29 15.89
N ILE A 129 4.49 3.40 15.75
CA ILE A 129 5.80 3.66 15.12
C ILE A 129 6.03 2.60 14.04
N GLY A 130 6.16 3.03 12.79
CA GLY A 130 6.36 2.10 11.69
C GLY A 130 6.46 2.79 10.34
N THR A 131 6.08 2.06 9.30
CA THR A 131 6.13 2.51 7.90
C THR A 131 5.34 3.80 7.67
N LEU A 132 4.25 4.02 8.40
CA LEU A 132 3.44 5.24 8.31
C LEU A 132 4.02 6.44 9.07
N GLY A 133 5.13 6.26 9.79
CA GLY A 133 5.75 7.25 10.65
C GLY A 133 5.56 6.99 12.14
N VAL A 134 5.84 8.00 12.95
CA VAL A 134 5.43 8.07 14.36
C VAL A 134 4.18 8.91 14.42
N PHE A 135 3.12 8.39 15.01
CA PHE A 135 1.92 9.17 15.20
C PHE A 135 1.16 8.81 16.48
N SER A 136 0.71 9.87 17.13
CA SER A 136 -0.21 9.86 18.26
C SER A 136 -1.14 11.07 18.14
N LYS A 137 -2.08 11.24 19.03
CA LYS A 137 -2.85 12.49 19.11
C LYS A 137 -1.96 13.72 19.36
N LYS A 138 -0.87 13.55 20.16
CA LYS A 138 -0.01 14.63 20.65
C LYS A 138 1.31 14.79 19.89
N TYR A 139 1.68 13.84 19.00
CA TYR A 139 2.98 13.87 18.32
C TYR A 139 2.91 13.13 16.99
N LYS A 140 3.44 13.76 15.93
CA LYS A 140 3.53 13.17 14.58
C LYS A 140 4.91 13.48 14.00
N LYS A 141 5.56 12.45 13.43
CA LYS A 141 6.85 12.57 12.74
C LYS A 141 6.93 11.60 11.58
N LYS A 142 7.36 12.07 10.41
CA LYS A 142 7.66 11.20 9.28
C LYS A 142 8.90 10.37 9.54
N THR A 143 8.98 9.19 8.96
CA THR A 143 10.15 8.30 9.00
C THR A 143 10.37 7.67 7.64
N ASN A 144 11.64 7.43 7.30
CA ASN A 144 12.03 6.78 6.05
C ASN A 144 12.26 5.27 6.23
N LEU A 145 12.17 4.76 7.46
CA LEU A 145 12.42 3.36 7.79
C LEU A 145 11.23 2.78 8.55
N THR A 146 10.82 1.57 8.19
CA THR A 146 9.79 0.81 8.93
C THR A 146 10.19 0.62 10.39
N THR A 147 11.44 0.23 10.65
CA THR A 147 12.04 0.20 11.98
C THR A 147 13.18 1.20 12.00
N MET A 148 13.04 2.26 12.77
CA MET A 148 14.05 3.31 12.89
C MET A 148 15.39 2.77 13.36
N ASP A 149 16.47 3.52 13.12
CA ASP A 149 17.74 3.30 13.80
C ASP A 149 17.57 3.46 15.33
N PRO A 150 18.44 2.84 16.14
CA PRO A 150 18.30 2.83 17.61
C PRO A 150 18.23 4.22 18.21
N LEU A 151 19.09 5.13 17.76
CA LEU A 151 19.19 6.48 18.30
C LEU A 151 17.88 7.25 18.11
N THR A 152 17.38 7.25 16.87
CA THR A 152 16.11 7.89 16.53
C THR A 152 14.93 7.24 17.25
N LEU A 153 14.94 5.91 17.38
CA LEU A 153 13.88 5.16 18.05
C LEU A 153 13.79 5.52 19.53
N HIS A 154 14.91 5.42 20.28
CA HIS A 154 14.92 5.67 21.72
C HIS A 154 14.58 7.13 22.04
N ARG A 155 15.08 8.10 21.24
CA ARG A 155 14.71 9.51 21.35
C ARG A 155 13.21 9.74 21.16
N ASN A 156 12.59 9.12 20.14
CA ASN A 156 11.14 9.25 19.94
C ASN A 156 10.35 8.59 21.08
N LEU A 157 10.81 7.46 21.64
CA LEU A 157 10.17 6.84 22.79
C LEU A 157 10.21 7.74 24.04
N GLU A 158 11.32 8.45 24.27
CA GLU A 158 11.43 9.42 25.36
C GLU A 158 10.46 10.59 25.17
N ILE A 159 10.44 11.21 23.98
CA ILE A 159 9.48 12.28 23.63
C ILE A 159 8.03 11.80 23.83
N LEU A 160 7.70 10.59 23.43
CA LEU A 160 6.37 10.02 23.61
C LEU A 160 6.03 9.86 25.10
N LYS A 161 6.99 9.41 25.93
CA LYS A 161 6.79 9.30 27.39
C LYS A 161 6.59 10.66 28.04
N GLU A 162 7.35 11.68 27.66
CA GLU A 162 7.19 13.06 28.13
C GLU A 162 5.80 13.62 27.76
N LYS A 163 5.27 13.25 26.59
CA LYS A 163 3.90 13.56 26.18
C LYS A 163 2.82 12.68 26.82
N LYS A 164 3.19 11.92 27.89
CA LYS A 164 2.29 11.05 28.67
C LYS A 164 1.65 9.94 27.81
N ILE A 165 2.37 9.43 26.79
CA ILE A 165 1.96 8.24 26.03
C ILE A 165 2.40 6.99 26.81
N GLU A 166 1.45 6.09 27.09
CA GLU A 166 1.69 4.86 27.86
C GLU A 166 1.85 3.61 26.98
N TYR A 167 1.19 3.59 25.84
CA TYR A 167 1.15 2.44 24.93
C TYR A 167 1.82 2.78 23.62
N VAL A 168 2.73 1.93 23.17
CA VAL A 168 3.38 2.08 21.86
C VAL A 168 3.39 0.75 21.15
N ILE A 169 2.95 0.73 19.89
CA ILE A 169 3.15 -0.39 18.99
C ILE A 169 4.22 -0.06 17.96
N LEU A 170 5.17 -1.00 17.77
CA LEU A 170 6.32 -0.87 16.87
C LEU A 170 6.24 -1.88 15.73
N GLU A 171 6.44 -1.43 14.49
CA GLU A 171 6.71 -2.35 13.39
C GLU A 171 8.17 -2.85 13.48
N ALA A 172 8.36 -4.15 13.71
CA ALA A 172 9.65 -4.83 13.78
C ALA A 172 9.95 -5.52 12.43
N SER A 173 10.60 -4.81 11.51
CA SER A 173 11.04 -5.35 10.22
C SER A 173 12.17 -6.37 10.41
N SER A 174 12.33 -7.30 9.47
CA SER A 174 13.43 -8.27 9.50
C SER A 174 14.82 -7.61 9.51
N HIS A 175 14.99 -6.52 8.75
CA HIS A 175 16.20 -5.70 8.76
C HIS A 175 16.43 -5.07 10.15
N GLY A 176 15.41 -4.50 10.77
CA GLY A 176 15.51 -3.89 12.10
C GLY A 176 15.89 -4.91 13.18
N LEU A 177 15.31 -6.10 13.12
CA LEU A 177 15.61 -7.20 14.04
C LEU A 177 17.03 -7.77 13.82
N SER A 178 17.42 -8.01 12.57
CA SER A 178 18.76 -8.48 12.19
C SER A 178 19.85 -7.48 12.62
N GLN A 179 19.57 -6.19 12.53
CA GLN A 179 20.48 -5.10 12.92
C GLN A 179 20.36 -4.71 14.40
N LYS A 180 19.69 -5.49 15.24
CA LYS A 180 19.56 -5.29 16.70
C LYS A 180 18.96 -3.94 17.11
N ARG A 181 18.14 -3.31 16.23
CA ARG A 181 17.60 -1.96 16.46
C ARG A 181 16.60 -1.87 17.61
N LEU A 182 16.00 -3.01 18.02
CA LEU A 182 15.01 -3.11 19.09
C LEU A 182 15.57 -3.71 20.39
N ASP A 183 16.86 -4.01 20.44
CA ASP A 183 17.50 -4.52 21.64
C ASP A 183 17.34 -3.52 22.80
N TYR A 184 17.41 -4.00 24.04
CA TYR A 184 17.21 -3.21 25.26
C TYR A 184 15.81 -2.57 25.44
N LEU A 185 14.84 -2.83 24.54
CA LEU A 185 13.43 -2.48 24.79
C LEU A 185 12.75 -3.54 25.65
N LYS A 186 11.93 -3.09 26.61
CA LYS A 186 11.09 -3.98 27.43
C LYS A 186 9.78 -4.29 26.68
N ILE A 187 9.84 -5.18 25.69
CA ILE A 187 8.68 -5.54 24.86
C ILE A 187 7.79 -6.50 25.64
N LYS A 188 6.52 -6.15 25.88
CA LYS A 188 5.53 -6.95 26.63
C LYS A 188 4.76 -7.94 25.76
N THR A 189 4.58 -7.61 24.48
CA THR A 189 3.81 -8.42 23.53
C THR A 189 4.48 -8.43 22.17
N GLY A 190 4.73 -9.61 21.62
CA GLY A 190 5.22 -9.81 20.26
C GLY A 190 4.13 -10.42 19.38
N ILE A 191 3.94 -9.87 18.18
CA ILE A 191 2.92 -10.34 17.23
C ILE A 191 3.63 -10.86 15.99
N PHE A 192 3.25 -12.06 15.52
CA PHE A 192 3.69 -12.64 14.26
C PHE A 192 2.51 -12.75 13.30
N THR A 193 2.55 -11.98 12.21
CA THR A 193 1.42 -11.92 11.27
C THR A 193 1.43 -13.08 10.28
N ASN A 194 2.48 -13.21 9.48
CA ASN A 194 2.64 -14.25 8.46
C ASN A 194 4.09 -14.34 7.96
N PHE A 195 4.33 -15.34 7.09
CA PHE A 195 5.62 -15.55 6.45
C PHE A 195 5.45 -15.99 5.01
N SER A 196 5.97 -15.20 4.07
CA SER A 196 6.02 -15.47 2.64
C SER A 196 7.33 -14.96 2.04
N LEU A 197 7.56 -15.21 0.76
CA LEU A 197 8.77 -14.81 0.04
C LEU A 197 8.91 -13.29 -0.02
N ASP A 198 10.02 -12.77 0.49
CA ASP A 198 10.40 -11.36 0.40
C ASP A 198 11.85 -11.17 0.89
N HIS A 199 12.47 -10.02 0.60
CA HIS A 199 13.76 -9.58 1.14
C HIS A 199 14.94 -10.58 1.02
N LEU A 200 14.97 -11.41 -0.04
CA LEU A 200 16.09 -12.32 -0.28
C LEU A 200 17.36 -11.60 -0.80
N ASP A 201 17.18 -10.41 -1.34
CA ASP A 201 18.25 -9.46 -1.66
C ASP A 201 19.12 -9.15 -0.43
N TYR A 202 18.53 -9.08 0.77
CA TYR A 202 19.21 -8.82 2.03
C TYR A 202 19.53 -10.09 2.82
N HIS A 203 18.56 -11.00 2.97
CA HIS A 203 18.69 -12.16 3.85
C HIS A 203 19.30 -13.41 3.17
N LYS A 204 19.58 -13.37 1.86
CA LYS A 204 20.14 -14.45 1.03
C LYS A 204 19.23 -15.67 0.89
N ASN A 205 18.58 -16.15 1.96
CA ASN A 205 17.69 -17.31 1.93
C ASN A 205 16.52 -17.18 2.93
N MET A 206 15.50 -18.03 2.74
CA MET A 206 14.27 -18.02 3.55
C MET A 206 14.52 -18.41 5.02
N LYS A 207 15.51 -19.26 5.32
CA LYS A 207 15.85 -19.67 6.69
C LYS A 207 16.42 -18.49 7.48
N SER A 208 17.36 -17.75 6.91
CA SER A 208 17.93 -16.53 7.50
C SER A 208 16.86 -15.45 7.69
N TYR A 209 16.00 -15.26 6.68
CA TYR A 209 14.87 -14.32 6.75
C TYR A 209 13.90 -14.66 7.88
N PHE A 210 13.52 -15.94 8.01
CA PHE A 210 12.65 -16.39 9.10
C PHE A 210 13.31 -16.20 10.47
N ASN A 211 14.58 -16.62 10.61
CA ASN A 211 15.34 -16.51 11.86
C ASN A 211 15.47 -15.06 12.32
N SER A 212 15.63 -14.12 11.40
CA SER A 212 15.66 -12.69 11.74
C SER A 212 14.36 -12.22 12.39
N LYS A 213 13.20 -12.73 11.97
CA LYS A 213 11.91 -12.43 12.62
C LYS A 213 11.76 -13.13 13.96
N MET A 214 12.22 -14.37 14.07
CA MET A 214 12.18 -15.14 15.32
C MET A 214 13.06 -14.55 16.41
N TYR A 215 14.01 -13.69 16.05
CA TYR A 215 14.81 -12.94 17.00
C TYR A 215 13.96 -12.14 18.02
N LEU A 216 12.82 -11.58 17.59
CA LEU A 216 11.86 -10.92 18.47
C LEU A 216 11.41 -11.84 19.61
N PHE A 217 11.07 -13.08 19.30
CA PHE A 217 10.48 -14.04 20.25
C PHE A 217 11.55 -14.77 21.06
N ASN A 218 12.68 -15.08 20.44
CA ASN A 218 13.77 -15.79 21.10
C ASN A 218 14.60 -14.90 22.05
N ASN A 219 14.78 -13.61 21.71
CA ASN A 219 15.76 -12.75 22.38
C ASN A 219 15.15 -11.53 23.07
N LEU A 220 14.10 -10.93 22.50
CA LEU A 220 13.61 -9.63 22.99
C LEU A 220 12.44 -9.75 23.98
N LEU A 221 11.62 -10.80 23.88
CA LEU A 221 10.56 -11.06 24.85
C LEU A 221 11.11 -11.68 26.15
N LYS A 222 10.62 -11.20 27.28
CA LYS A 222 10.92 -11.80 28.60
C LYS A 222 9.98 -12.97 28.90
N LYS A 223 10.31 -13.80 29.87
CA LYS A 223 9.38 -14.80 30.43
C LYS A 223 8.03 -14.13 30.76
N LYS A 224 6.93 -14.85 30.58
CA LYS A 224 5.53 -14.38 30.80
C LYS A 224 5.07 -13.24 29.86
N SER A 225 5.90 -12.75 28.92
CA SER A 225 5.46 -11.85 27.84
C SER A 225 4.49 -12.57 26.90
N ASN A 226 3.62 -11.81 26.21
CA ASN A 226 2.66 -12.39 25.30
C ASN A 226 3.25 -12.60 23.90
N ILE A 227 2.91 -13.74 23.28
CA ILE A 227 3.12 -14.00 21.86
C ILE A 227 1.77 -14.18 21.19
N ILE A 228 1.56 -13.45 20.09
CA ILE A 228 0.31 -13.50 19.31
C ILE A 228 0.63 -13.99 17.90
N ALA A 229 -0.14 -14.98 17.42
CA ALA A 229 0.01 -15.54 16.09
C ALA A 229 -1.30 -16.11 15.55
N ASP A 230 -1.35 -16.33 14.23
CA ASP A 230 -2.38 -17.09 13.55
C ASP A 230 -1.96 -18.57 13.47
N GLU A 231 -2.77 -19.48 13.99
CA GLU A 231 -2.49 -20.93 13.99
C GLU A 231 -2.48 -21.55 12.59
N GLU A 232 -3.12 -20.90 11.60
CA GLU A 232 -3.09 -21.28 10.19
C GLU A 232 -1.75 -20.97 9.49
N THR A 233 -0.85 -20.29 10.16
CA THR A 233 0.46 -19.95 9.58
C THR A 233 1.33 -21.19 9.42
N LYS A 234 1.88 -21.46 8.22
CA LYS A 234 2.75 -22.60 7.91
C LYS A 234 3.89 -22.83 8.91
N LYS A 235 4.35 -21.79 9.60
CA LYS A 235 5.43 -21.82 10.60
C LYS A 235 4.92 -21.87 12.04
N PHE A 236 3.63 -22.07 12.27
CA PHE A 236 3.03 -22.02 13.62
C PHE A 236 3.64 -23.04 14.59
N LYS A 237 3.94 -24.27 14.15
CA LYS A 237 4.60 -25.29 14.99
C LYS A 237 5.92 -24.75 15.62
N ILE A 238 6.73 -24.02 14.85
CA ILE A 238 7.99 -23.43 15.34
C ILE A 238 7.68 -22.33 16.37
N ILE A 239 6.71 -21.47 16.10
CA ILE A 239 6.28 -20.39 17.01
C ILE A 239 5.78 -20.97 18.32
N LYS A 240 4.94 -22.03 18.27
CA LYS A 240 4.45 -22.76 19.44
C LYS A 240 5.60 -23.32 20.29
N ASN A 241 6.61 -23.91 19.65
CA ASN A 241 7.79 -24.43 20.34
C ASN A 241 8.62 -23.33 21.01
N ILE A 242 8.80 -22.18 20.33
CA ILE A 242 9.49 -21.02 20.92
C ILE A 242 8.71 -20.53 22.14
N ALA A 243 7.39 -20.39 22.04
CA ALA A 243 6.55 -19.96 23.16
C ALA A 243 6.72 -20.87 24.38
N ARG A 244 6.72 -22.21 24.18
CA ARG A 244 6.94 -23.21 25.23
C ARG A 244 8.33 -23.08 25.85
N LYS A 245 9.40 -23.11 25.03
CA LYS A 245 10.80 -23.03 25.49
C LYS A 245 11.08 -21.74 26.25
N ARG A 246 10.52 -20.63 25.81
CA ARG A 246 10.72 -19.29 26.40
C ARG A 246 9.73 -18.93 27.51
N LYS A 247 8.81 -19.87 27.86
CA LYS A 247 7.73 -19.66 28.84
C LYS A 247 6.92 -18.37 28.55
N LEU A 248 6.53 -18.17 27.27
CA LEU A 248 5.70 -17.05 26.83
C LEU A 248 4.21 -17.42 26.92
N LYS A 249 3.37 -16.44 27.19
CA LYS A 249 1.91 -16.60 27.17
C LYS A 249 1.41 -16.58 25.72
N LYS A 250 0.97 -17.75 25.22
CA LYS A 250 0.44 -17.91 23.87
C LYS A 250 -0.97 -17.36 23.77
N ASN A 251 -1.21 -16.45 22.82
CA ASN A 251 -2.54 -15.94 22.44
C ASN A 251 -2.67 -16.08 20.92
N THR A 252 -3.68 -16.78 20.45
CA THR A 252 -3.80 -17.16 19.04
C THR A 252 -5.19 -16.94 18.48
N ILE A 253 -5.23 -16.76 17.16
CA ILE A 253 -6.43 -16.85 16.35
C ILE A 253 -6.35 -18.10 15.49
N GLY A 254 -7.48 -18.70 15.14
CA GLY A 254 -7.48 -19.87 14.25
C GLY A 254 -8.89 -20.26 13.80
N LEU A 255 -8.96 -21.33 12.99
CA LEU A 255 -10.23 -21.93 12.53
C LEU A 255 -10.63 -23.13 13.38
N LYS A 256 -9.66 -23.91 13.86
CA LYS A 256 -9.89 -25.16 14.63
C LYS A 256 -9.47 -25.03 16.09
N SER A 257 -8.47 -24.21 16.39
CA SER A 257 -7.94 -23.98 17.73
C SER A 257 -7.49 -22.53 17.87
N GLY A 258 -7.39 -22.02 19.10
CA GLY A 258 -6.97 -20.66 19.41
C GLY A 258 -7.81 -20.00 20.49
N ASN A 259 -7.38 -18.83 20.96
CA ASN A 259 -8.14 -18.03 21.91
C ASN A 259 -9.35 -17.34 21.27
N ILE A 260 -9.25 -17.01 19.98
CA ILE A 260 -10.38 -16.56 19.17
C ILE A 260 -10.51 -17.52 17.98
N LEU A 261 -11.62 -18.22 17.88
CA LEU A 261 -11.96 -19.10 16.74
C LEU A 261 -12.82 -18.35 15.75
N ILE A 262 -12.48 -18.45 14.48
CA ILE A 262 -13.29 -17.91 13.38
C ILE A 262 -14.18 -19.04 12.88
N LEU A 263 -15.47 -19.00 13.23
CA LEU A 263 -16.41 -20.05 12.90
C LEU A 263 -17.01 -19.90 11.51
N GLU A 264 -17.38 -18.66 11.16
CA GLU A 264 -18.07 -18.38 9.89
C GLU A 264 -17.69 -17.01 9.35
N ARG A 265 -17.73 -16.87 8.03
CA ARG A 265 -17.46 -15.62 7.34
C ARG A 265 -18.41 -15.42 6.16
N ARG A 266 -19.05 -14.25 6.12
CA ARG A 266 -19.91 -13.80 5.01
C ARG A 266 -19.48 -12.42 4.52
N TYR A 267 -19.63 -12.17 3.22
CA TYR A 267 -19.36 -10.87 2.62
C TYR A 267 -20.65 -10.07 2.47
N LYS A 268 -20.60 -8.77 2.82
CA LYS A 268 -21.71 -7.84 2.66
C LYS A 268 -21.19 -6.52 2.13
N GLN A 269 -21.21 -6.31 0.80
CA GLN A 269 -20.66 -5.12 0.14
C GLN A 269 -19.22 -4.79 0.61
N ASP A 270 -19.01 -3.65 1.29
CA ASP A 270 -17.70 -3.19 1.76
C ASP A 270 -17.34 -3.70 3.17
N LYS A 271 -18.09 -4.65 3.69
CA LYS A 271 -17.95 -5.20 5.05
C LYS A 271 -17.88 -6.71 5.03
N GLN A 272 -17.42 -7.29 6.11
CA GLN A 272 -17.48 -8.73 6.36
C GLN A 272 -18.26 -8.98 7.65
N ILE A 273 -19.11 -9.98 7.63
CA ILE A 273 -19.80 -10.50 8.81
C ILE A 273 -19.05 -11.74 9.23
N ILE A 274 -18.49 -11.73 10.44
CA ILE A 274 -17.65 -12.79 10.97
C ILE A 274 -18.27 -13.30 12.26
N LYS A 275 -18.55 -14.60 12.32
CA LYS A 275 -18.94 -15.29 13.57
C LYS A 275 -17.68 -15.83 14.23
N ILE A 276 -17.42 -15.42 15.46
CA ILE A 276 -16.26 -15.87 16.24
C ILE A 276 -16.71 -16.50 17.55
N LEU A 277 -15.90 -17.42 18.08
CA LEU A 277 -15.99 -17.92 19.44
C LEU A 277 -14.80 -17.38 20.25
N ASP A 278 -15.09 -16.76 21.37
CA ASP A 278 -14.13 -16.20 22.32
C ASP A 278 -14.55 -16.48 23.76
N ASN A 279 -13.72 -17.18 24.52
CA ASN A 279 -14.04 -17.60 25.92
C ASN A 279 -15.45 -18.17 26.05
N TYR A 280 -15.78 -19.19 25.25
CA TYR A 280 -17.10 -19.89 25.22
C TYR A 280 -18.29 -19.00 24.82
N LYS A 281 -18.07 -17.74 24.43
CA LYS A 281 -19.10 -16.84 23.92
C LYS A 281 -18.99 -16.64 22.42
N THR A 282 -20.11 -16.71 21.75
CA THR A 282 -20.19 -16.45 20.31
C THR A 282 -20.53 -14.98 20.03
N TYR A 283 -19.80 -14.37 19.12
CA TYR A 283 -20.02 -12.99 18.67
C TYR A 283 -20.20 -12.94 17.15
N LEU A 284 -21.17 -12.14 16.72
CA LEU A 284 -21.34 -11.79 15.31
C LEU A 284 -20.83 -10.38 15.08
N LEU A 285 -19.70 -10.27 14.37
CA LEU A 285 -18.98 -9.00 14.17
C LEU A 285 -19.18 -8.50 12.74
N GLU A 286 -19.67 -7.28 12.58
CA GLU A 286 -19.71 -6.57 11.31
C GLU A 286 -18.45 -5.71 11.18
N ILE A 287 -17.52 -6.16 10.33
CA ILE A 287 -16.17 -5.57 10.19
C ILE A 287 -16.06 -4.78 8.88
N PRO A 288 -15.86 -3.46 8.91
CA PRO A 288 -15.80 -2.61 7.71
C PRO A 288 -14.45 -2.67 7.01
N LEU A 289 -13.97 -3.88 6.74
CA LEU A 289 -12.68 -4.15 6.09
C LEU A 289 -12.86 -5.09 4.90
N ILE A 290 -12.04 -4.89 3.88
CA ILE A 290 -11.95 -5.74 2.70
C ILE A 290 -10.84 -6.77 2.91
N GLY A 291 -11.11 -8.04 2.57
CA GLY A 291 -10.15 -9.13 2.62
C GLY A 291 -10.02 -9.82 3.98
N TYR A 292 -9.99 -11.14 3.93
CA TYR A 292 -9.92 -11.98 5.13
C TYR A 292 -8.64 -11.78 5.93
N PHE A 293 -7.52 -11.55 5.26
CA PHE A 293 -6.26 -11.27 5.95
C PHE A 293 -6.32 -9.99 6.81
N GLN A 294 -7.16 -9.00 6.45
CA GLN A 294 -7.37 -7.81 7.27
C GLN A 294 -8.19 -8.13 8.54
N VAL A 295 -9.14 -9.05 8.43
CA VAL A 295 -9.85 -9.58 9.61
C VAL A 295 -8.87 -10.26 10.57
N LYS A 296 -8.00 -11.14 10.06
CA LYS A 296 -6.96 -11.78 10.88
C LYS A 296 -6.02 -10.75 11.53
N ASN A 297 -5.60 -9.73 10.79
CA ASN A 297 -4.78 -8.64 11.33
C ASN A 297 -5.50 -7.88 12.45
N LEU A 298 -6.80 -7.61 12.28
CA LEU A 298 -7.62 -6.95 13.29
C LEU A 298 -7.78 -7.83 14.54
N LEU A 299 -8.06 -9.12 14.40
CA LEU A 299 -8.20 -10.04 15.54
C LEU A 299 -6.88 -10.16 16.33
N MET A 300 -5.71 -10.17 15.65
CA MET A 300 -4.41 -10.11 16.32
C MET A 300 -4.20 -8.79 17.08
N ALA A 301 -4.65 -7.67 16.52
CA ALA A 301 -4.61 -6.37 17.20
C ALA A 301 -5.56 -6.34 18.43
N ILE A 302 -6.71 -7.02 18.37
CA ILE A 302 -7.64 -7.19 19.49
C ILE A 302 -6.98 -7.98 20.62
N LEU A 303 -6.33 -9.11 20.31
CA LEU A 303 -5.57 -9.88 21.31
C LEU A 303 -4.45 -9.06 21.95
N ALA A 304 -3.76 -8.22 21.15
CA ALA A 304 -2.74 -7.32 21.67
C ALA A 304 -3.33 -6.24 22.60
N ALA A 305 -4.45 -5.65 22.23
CA ALA A 305 -5.16 -4.68 23.09
C ALA A 305 -5.68 -5.34 24.38
N SER A 306 -6.17 -6.59 24.28
CA SER A 306 -6.57 -7.37 25.45
C SER A 306 -5.40 -7.66 26.39
N SER A 307 -4.19 -7.94 25.85
CA SER A 307 -2.97 -8.10 26.66
C SER A 307 -2.54 -6.81 27.39
N CYS A 308 -3.12 -5.66 27.01
CA CYS A 308 -2.96 -4.37 27.68
C CYS A 308 -4.10 -4.06 28.68
N GLY A 309 -4.95 -5.04 29.01
CA GLY A 309 -6.01 -4.92 30.01
C GLY A 309 -7.35 -4.40 29.48
N ILE A 310 -7.55 -4.33 28.16
CA ILE A 310 -8.84 -3.94 27.58
C ILE A 310 -9.73 -5.17 27.41
N LYS A 311 -10.93 -5.17 28.00
CA LYS A 311 -11.91 -6.26 27.87
C LYS A 311 -12.35 -6.41 26.40
N ARG A 312 -12.31 -7.63 25.85
CA ARG A 312 -12.63 -7.92 24.44
C ARG A 312 -14.07 -7.56 24.08
N ASP A 313 -15.04 -7.82 24.97
CA ASP A 313 -16.45 -7.40 24.78
C ASP A 313 -16.58 -5.91 24.46
N LYS A 314 -15.81 -5.07 25.17
CA LYS A 314 -15.79 -3.61 24.92
C LYS A 314 -15.23 -3.26 23.55
N ILE A 315 -14.23 -4.01 23.08
CA ILE A 315 -13.64 -3.82 21.74
C ILE A 315 -14.65 -4.28 20.68
N PHE A 316 -15.30 -5.44 20.86
CA PHE A 316 -16.28 -5.98 19.90
C PHE A 316 -17.47 -5.04 19.71
N LYS A 317 -17.98 -4.40 20.76
CA LYS A 317 -19.04 -3.38 20.67
C LYS A 317 -18.64 -2.18 19.81
N GLN A 318 -17.34 -1.88 19.69
CA GLN A 318 -16.82 -0.74 18.95
C GLN A 318 -16.27 -1.10 17.56
N ILE A 319 -16.30 -2.38 17.16
CA ILE A 319 -15.61 -2.89 15.98
C ILE A 319 -16.03 -2.19 14.67
N LYS A 320 -17.31 -1.79 14.58
CA LYS A 320 -17.86 -1.05 13.43
C LYS A 320 -17.21 0.32 13.22
N LYS A 321 -16.54 0.87 14.24
CA LYS A 321 -15.85 2.18 14.17
C LYS A 321 -14.42 2.08 13.61
N ILE A 322 -13.91 0.86 13.44
CA ILE A 322 -12.59 0.63 12.85
C ILE A 322 -12.59 1.06 11.39
N LYS A 323 -11.57 1.80 10.99
CA LYS A 323 -11.40 2.30 9.63
C LYS A 323 -10.32 1.49 8.90
N PRO A 324 -10.45 1.32 7.56
CA PRO A 324 -9.38 0.76 6.75
C PRO A 324 -8.08 1.56 6.91
N VAL A 325 -6.96 0.84 6.90
CA VAL A 325 -5.63 1.44 7.01
C VAL A 325 -5.27 2.16 5.73
N SER A 326 -4.69 3.36 5.83
CA SER A 326 -4.34 4.16 4.66
C SER A 326 -3.43 3.39 3.69
N GLY A 327 -3.88 3.27 2.44
CA GLY A 327 -3.17 2.56 1.37
C GLY A 327 -3.11 1.04 1.55
N ARG A 328 -4.03 0.44 2.31
CA ARG A 328 -4.16 -1.01 2.50
C ARG A 328 -5.59 -1.44 2.19
N LEU A 329 -5.87 -1.91 0.98
CA LEU A 329 -7.21 -2.18 0.46
C LEU A 329 -8.19 -1.03 0.76
N GLU A 330 -7.71 0.20 0.60
CA GLU A 330 -8.47 1.41 0.88
C GLU A 330 -9.33 1.79 -0.32
N CYS A 331 -10.64 1.81 -0.16
CA CYS A 331 -11.54 2.36 -1.16
C CYS A 331 -11.45 3.88 -1.17
N VAL A 332 -10.74 4.43 -2.18
CA VAL A 332 -10.48 5.87 -2.32
C VAL A 332 -11.64 6.60 -2.98
N SER A 333 -12.34 5.93 -3.89
CA SER A 333 -13.49 6.50 -4.60
C SER A 333 -14.49 5.43 -5.01
N LYS A 334 -15.77 5.79 -4.90
CA LYS A 334 -16.90 5.07 -5.50
C LYS A 334 -17.44 5.94 -6.61
N LEU A 335 -17.53 5.38 -7.81
CA LEU A 335 -18.10 6.06 -8.96
C LEU A 335 -19.61 5.83 -8.97
N LYS A 336 -20.35 6.71 -9.64
CA LYS A 336 -21.80 6.64 -9.73
C LYS A 336 -22.29 5.39 -10.50
N ASN A 337 -21.49 4.88 -11.46
CA ASN A 337 -21.75 3.61 -12.13
C ASN A 337 -21.45 2.37 -11.25
N ASN A 338 -21.42 2.53 -9.92
CA ASN A 338 -21.12 1.51 -8.91
C ASN A 338 -19.72 0.89 -9.00
N SER A 339 -18.82 1.44 -9.81
CA SER A 339 -17.41 1.00 -9.83
C SER A 339 -16.65 1.58 -8.65
N LYS A 340 -15.62 0.88 -8.21
CA LYS A 340 -14.81 1.27 -7.05
C LYS A 340 -13.34 1.38 -7.44
N ILE A 341 -12.67 2.37 -6.86
CA ILE A 341 -11.22 2.55 -7.02
C ILE A 341 -10.57 2.30 -5.66
N ILE A 342 -9.74 1.27 -5.61
CA ILE A 342 -9.10 0.76 -4.41
C ILE A 342 -7.59 0.92 -4.54
N VAL A 343 -6.94 1.42 -3.49
CA VAL A 343 -5.49 1.57 -3.40
C VAL A 343 -4.93 0.56 -2.41
N ASP A 344 -3.85 -0.12 -2.81
CA ASP A 344 -3.15 -1.09 -1.96
C ASP A 344 -1.63 -0.99 -2.08
N PHE A 345 -0.92 -1.38 -1.04
CA PHE A 345 0.54 -1.43 -1.00
C PHE A 345 1.11 -2.76 -1.50
N ALA A 346 0.33 -3.66 -2.05
CA ALA A 346 0.78 -4.96 -2.55
C ALA A 346 1.87 -4.79 -3.62
N HIS A 347 3.13 -5.12 -3.26
CA HIS A 347 4.33 -4.98 -4.07
C HIS A 347 5.16 -6.27 -4.12
N THR A 348 4.63 -7.37 -3.60
CA THR A 348 5.18 -8.73 -3.70
C THR A 348 4.17 -9.65 -4.37
N PRO A 349 4.61 -10.77 -5.00
CA PRO A 349 3.71 -11.72 -5.65
C PRO A 349 2.61 -12.23 -4.73
N ASP A 350 2.96 -12.68 -3.53
CA ASP A 350 2.00 -13.17 -2.54
C ASP A 350 0.99 -12.10 -2.12
N ALA A 351 1.47 -10.88 -1.78
CA ALA A 351 0.58 -9.78 -1.40
C ALA A 351 -0.39 -9.42 -2.54
N LEU A 352 0.09 -9.33 -3.78
CA LEU A 352 -0.74 -9.05 -4.95
C LEU A 352 -1.80 -10.14 -5.16
N LYS A 353 -1.40 -11.41 -5.08
CA LYS A 353 -2.31 -12.55 -5.18
C LYS A 353 -3.40 -12.50 -4.10
N GLN A 354 -3.03 -12.31 -2.84
CA GLN A 354 -3.99 -12.22 -1.72
C GLN A 354 -4.95 -11.04 -1.86
N THR A 355 -4.46 -9.89 -2.31
CA THR A 355 -5.28 -8.70 -2.58
C THR A 355 -6.29 -8.95 -3.69
N LEU A 356 -5.89 -9.54 -4.82
CA LEU A 356 -6.78 -9.84 -5.94
C LEU A 356 -7.82 -10.90 -5.58
N ILE A 357 -7.41 -11.96 -4.87
CA ILE A 357 -8.34 -12.99 -4.35
C ILE A 357 -9.37 -12.33 -3.41
N ALA A 358 -8.92 -11.49 -2.49
CA ALA A 358 -9.79 -10.80 -1.55
C ALA A 358 -10.84 -9.94 -2.26
N LEU A 359 -10.45 -9.20 -3.30
CA LEU A 359 -11.36 -8.38 -4.10
C LEU A 359 -12.37 -9.23 -4.88
N LYS A 360 -11.93 -10.32 -5.52
CA LYS A 360 -12.81 -11.26 -6.24
C LYS A 360 -13.82 -11.91 -5.29
N GLN A 361 -13.40 -12.36 -4.11
CA GLN A 361 -14.27 -12.97 -3.10
C GLN A 361 -15.28 -11.97 -2.54
N GLN A 362 -14.83 -10.74 -2.22
CA GLN A 362 -15.64 -9.70 -1.60
C GLN A 362 -16.72 -9.17 -2.53
N TYR A 363 -16.39 -8.96 -3.80
CA TYR A 363 -17.26 -8.22 -4.72
C TYR A 363 -17.82 -9.06 -5.86
N LYS A 364 -17.19 -10.19 -6.21
CA LYS A 364 -17.53 -11.02 -7.37
C LYS A 364 -17.60 -10.22 -8.67
N ARG A 365 -16.65 -9.28 -8.87
CA ARG A 365 -16.62 -8.31 -9.99
C ARG A 365 -15.34 -8.44 -10.79
N GLU A 366 -15.37 -7.92 -12.02
CA GLU A 366 -14.16 -7.81 -12.84
C GLU A 366 -13.21 -6.76 -12.28
N ILE A 367 -11.90 -7.03 -12.41
CA ILE A 367 -10.83 -6.19 -11.88
C ILE A 367 -9.98 -5.66 -13.02
N ILE A 368 -9.72 -4.36 -12.99
CA ILE A 368 -8.64 -3.70 -13.74
C ILE A 368 -7.55 -3.37 -12.73
N ILE A 369 -6.28 -3.52 -13.12
CA ILE A 369 -5.16 -3.21 -12.24
C ILE A 369 -4.19 -2.21 -12.87
N VAL A 370 -3.69 -1.29 -12.04
CA VAL A 370 -2.53 -0.44 -12.32
C VAL A 370 -1.44 -0.78 -11.33
N PHE A 371 -0.28 -1.22 -11.79
CA PHE A 371 0.85 -1.50 -10.90
C PHE A 371 2.20 -1.42 -11.61
N GLY A 372 3.27 -1.35 -10.82
CA GLY A 372 4.65 -1.42 -11.25
C GLY A 372 5.51 -2.14 -10.21
N CYS A 373 6.80 -2.25 -10.46
CA CYS A 373 7.77 -2.78 -9.53
C CYS A 373 8.90 -1.78 -9.28
N GLY A 374 9.47 -1.81 -8.07
CA GLY A 374 10.65 -1.00 -7.74
C GLY A 374 11.91 -1.54 -8.39
N GLY A 375 12.80 -0.63 -8.81
CA GLY A 375 14.17 -0.92 -9.21
C GLY A 375 15.07 -1.28 -8.01
N GLU A 376 16.26 -1.83 -8.28
CA GLU A 376 17.23 -2.26 -7.26
C GLU A 376 16.65 -3.21 -6.19
N ARG A 377 15.72 -4.06 -6.63
CA ARG A 377 15.01 -5.07 -5.82
C ARG A 377 15.00 -6.40 -6.56
N ASP A 378 14.46 -7.43 -5.92
CA ASP A 378 14.31 -8.76 -6.53
C ASP A 378 13.66 -8.68 -7.91
N LYS A 379 14.42 -9.01 -8.96
CA LYS A 379 13.98 -8.97 -10.36
C LYS A 379 13.03 -10.12 -10.71
N LYS A 380 13.16 -11.27 -10.04
CA LYS A 380 12.36 -12.49 -10.33
C LYS A 380 10.87 -12.26 -10.06
N LYS A 381 10.53 -11.45 -9.05
CA LYS A 381 9.13 -11.14 -8.71
C LYS A 381 8.36 -10.42 -9.82
N ARG A 382 9.04 -9.73 -10.76
CA ARG A 382 8.40 -8.89 -11.80
C ARG A 382 7.54 -9.73 -12.73
N TYR A 383 8.11 -10.79 -13.27
CA TYR A 383 7.41 -11.74 -14.14
C TYR A 383 6.26 -12.46 -13.40
N GLU A 384 6.51 -12.90 -12.17
CA GLU A 384 5.52 -13.58 -11.34
C GLU A 384 4.32 -12.68 -11.02
N MET A 385 4.55 -11.40 -10.68
CA MET A 385 3.47 -10.43 -10.46
C MET A 385 2.66 -10.20 -11.74
N GLY A 386 3.30 -10.20 -12.92
CA GLY A 386 2.63 -10.15 -14.21
C GLY A 386 1.72 -11.35 -14.45
N MET A 387 2.18 -12.56 -14.16
CA MET A 387 1.37 -13.79 -14.28
C MET A 387 0.16 -13.76 -13.33
N ILE A 388 0.37 -13.32 -12.09
CA ILE A 388 -0.72 -13.20 -11.11
C ILE A 388 -1.77 -12.19 -11.60
N ALA A 389 -1.35 -11.02 -12.06
CA ALA A 389 -2.25 -10.01 -12.61
C ALA A 389 -3.06 -10.56 -13.80
N ARG A 390 -2.41 -11.31 -14.71
CA ARG A 390 -3.07 -11.96 -15.85
C ARG A 390 -4.17 -12.94 -15.44
N LYS A 391 -3.94 -13.69 -14.35
CA LYS A 391 -4.90 -14.70 -13.86
C LYS A 391 -6.18 -14.07 -13.30
N TYR A 392 -6.10 -12.90 -12.68
CA TYR A 392 -7.21 -12.34 -11.90
C TYR A 392 -7.83 -11.07 -12.50
N CYS A 393 -7.18 -10.42 -13.47
CA CYS A 393 -7.60 -9.13 -13.99
C CYS A 393 -8.02 -9.22 -15.47
N ARG A 394 -9.05 -8.47 -15.81
CA ARG A 394 -9.52 -8.31 -17.21
C ARG A 394 -8.56 -7.45 -18.03
N LYS A 395 -7.98 -6.42 -17.43
CA LYS A 395 -7.08 -5.45 -18.06
C LYS A 395 -5.97 -5.06 -17.08
N ILE A 396 -4.77 -4.87 -17.61
CA ILE A 396 -3.57 -4.58 -16.82
C ILE A 396 -2.89 -3.34 -17.37
N PHE A 397 -2.62 -2.35 -16.52
CA PHE A 397 -1.80 -1.19 -16.84
C PHE A 397 -0.49 -1.30 -16.07
N VAL A 398 0.60 -1.53 -16.79
CA VAL A 398 1.95 -1.60 -16.23
C VAL A 398 2.58 -0.21 -16.29
N THR A 399 3.04 0.28 -15.14
CA THR A 399 3.56 1.65 -14.99
C THR A 399 4.79 1.71 -14.10
N ASP A 400 5.43 2.88 -14.00
CA ASP A 400 6.54 3.07 -13.10
C ASP A 400 6.07 3.11 -11.64
N ASP A 401 6.85 2.50 -10.76
CA ASP A 401 6.69 2.58 -9.31
C ASP A 401 7.79 3.49 -8.73
N ASN A 402 8.87 2.93 -8.22
CA ASN A 402 10.11 3.61 -7.81
C ASN A 402 11.27 2.98 -8.59
N PRO A 403 11.53 3.37 -9.84
CA PRO A 403 12.56 2.72 -10.66
C PRO A 403 13.98 2.91 -10.12
N ARG A 404 14.22 3.93 -9.31
CA ARG A 404 15.55 4.30 -8.78
C ARG A 404 16.55 4.48 -9.92
N ASN A 405 17.72 3.82 -9.83
CA ASN A 405 18.75 3.91 -10.87
C ASN A 405 18.60 2.86 -12.00
N GLU A 406 17.57 2.02 -11.96
CA GLU A 406 17.29 1.09 -13.07
C GLU A 406 16.45 1.78 -14.16
N ASN A 407 16.67 1.38 -15.43
CA ASN A 407 15.84 1.83 -16.54
C ASN A 407 14.38 1.39 -16.33
N PRO A 408 13.42 2.34 -16.25
CA PRO A 408 12.01 2.03 -16.00
C PRO A 408 11.36 1.13 -17.05
N GLU A 409 11.80 1.24 -18.31
CA GLU A 409 11.26 0.44 -19.40
C GLU A 409 11.62 -1.03 -19.28
N ILE A 410 12.85 -1.35 -18.87
CA ILE A 410 13.29 -2.73 -18.62
C ILE A 410 12.46 -3.35 -17.49
N ILE A 411 12.14 -2.57 -16.45
CA ILE A 411 11.26 -3.02 -15.35
C ILE A 411 9.87 -3.34 -15.89
N ARG A 412 9.26 -2.43 -16.66
CA ARG A 412 7.93 -2.65 -17.25
C ARG A 412 7.90 -3.85 -18.18
N ASN A 413 8.88 -3.99 -19.07
CA ASN A 413 8.99 -5.11 -20.01
C ASN A 413 9.10 -6.47 -19.28
N SER A 414 9.83 -6.52 -18.16
CA SER A 414 9.92 -7.72 -17.32
C SER A 414 8.56 -8.13 -16.73
N ILE A 415 7.71 -7.17 -16.38
CA ILE A 415 6.34 -7.43 -15.89
C ILE A 415 5.43 -7.87 -17.05
N ILE A 416 5.51 -7.18 -18.20
CA ILE A 416 4.66 -7.41 -19.37
C ILE A 416 4.82 -8.84 -19.92
N LYS A 417 6.05 -9.39 -19.90
CA LYS A 417 6.30 -10.80 -20.28
C LYS A 417 5.38 -11.76 -19.52
N GLY A 418 5.08 -11.51 -18.24
CA GLY A 418 4.13 -12.30 -17.45
C GLY A 418 2.66 -12.01 -17.77
N CYS A 419 2.34 -10.77 -18.18
CA CYS A 419 0.97 -10.33 -18.46
C CYS A 419 0.45 -10.75 -19.84
N LYS A 420 1.33 -11.03 -20.81
CA LYS A 420 1.02 -11.29 -22.23
C LYS A 420 0.15 -10.15 -22.83
N LYS A 421 -0.81 -10.48 -23.71
CA LYS A 421 -1.67 -9.52 -24.45
C LYS A 421 -2.62 -8.67 -23.61
N LEU A 422 -2.79 -8.94 -22.30
CA LEU A 422 -3.70 -8.16 -21.44
C LEU A 422 -3.11 -6.83 -20.94
N ALA A 423 -1.80 -6.63 -21.09
CA ALA A 423 -1.10 -5.48 -20.57
C ALA A 423 -1.00 -4.31 -21.54
N VAL A 424 -1.11 -3.09 -20.99
CA VAL A 424 -0.78 -1.83 -21.64
C VAL A 424 0.34 -1.19 -20.84
N SER A 425 1.46 -0.83 -21.50
CA SER A 425 2.60 -0.12 -20.89
C SER A 425 2.39 1.37 -20.95
N ILE A 426 2.34 2.03 -19.78
CA ILE A 426 2.28 3.49 -19.66
C ILE A 426 3.23 3.90 -18.54
N GLY A 427 4.42 4.44 -18.86
CA GLY A 427 5.44 4.79 -17.87
C GLY A 427 4.95 5.81 -16.85
N ASP A 428 4.33 6.90 -17.31
CA ASP A 428 3.75 7.90 -16.42
C ASP A 428 2.58 7.32 -15.62
N ARG A 429 2.77 7.21 -14.31
CA ARG A 429 1.79 6.60 -13.40
C ARG A 429 0.48 7.38 -13.33
N LYS A 430 0.50 8.72 -13.46
CA LYS A 430 -0.71 9.54 -13.49
C LYS A 430 -1.53 9.23 -14.76
N LYS A 431 -0.86 9.15 -15.92
CA LYS A 431 -1.50 8.79 -17.19
C LYS A 431 -2.02 7.34 -17.16
N ALA A 432 -1.29 6.41 -16.54
CA ALA A 432 -1.73 5.03 -16.39
C ALA A 432 -3.01 4.92 -15.53
N ILE A 433 -3.08 5.64 -14.42
CA ILE A 433 -4.27 5.70 -13.56
C ILE A 433 -5.42 6.36 -14.31
N ASP A 434 -5.19 7.45 -15.03
CA ASP A 434 -6.20 8.13 -15.83
C ASP A 434 -6.79 7.19 -16.89
N ALA A 435 -5.96 6.53 -17.69
CA ALA A 435 -6.38 5.54 -18.66
C ALA A 435 -7.17 4.39 -18.03
N ALA A 436 -6.74 3.88 -16.87
CA ALA A 436 -7.44 2.82 -16.17
C ALA A 436 -8.81 3.24 -15.61
N VAL A 437 -8.93 4.49 -15.11
CA VAL A 437 -10.23 5.05 -14.66
C VAL A 437 -11.17 5.22 -15.85
N LEU A 438 -10.65 5.58 -17.01
CA LEU A 438 -11.41 5.72 -18.23
C LEU A 438 -11.91 4.37 -18.77
N GLU A 439 -11.15 3.30 -18.57
CA GLU A 439 -11.47 1.92 -19.01
C GLU A 439 -12.51 1.23 -18.13
N LEU A 440 -12.84 1.80 -16.94
CA LEU A 440 -13.81 1.20 -16.01
C LEU A 440 -15.23 1.17 -16.57
N ASN A 441 -15.76 -0.05 -16.69
CA ASN A 441 -17.17 -0.28 -16.96
C ASN A 441 -17.99 -0.24 -15.66
N GLN A 442 -19.33 -0.33 -15.79
CA GLN A 442 -20.24 -0.43 -14.66
C GLN A 442 -19.89 -1.64 -13.78
N ASN A 443 -19.98 -1.47 -12.45
CA ASN A 443 -19.73 -2.52 -11.46
C ASN A 443 -18.31 -3.11 -11.44
N GLU A 444 -17.31 -2.51 -12.07
CA GLU A 444 -15.93 -2.99 -12.04
C GLU A 444 -15.12 -2.41 -10.87
N ILE A 445 -13.98 -3.02 -10.60
CA ILE A 445 -13.03 -2.56 -9.61
C ILE A 445 -11.73 -2.17 -10.29
N LEU A 446 -11.23 -0.97 -9.99
CA LEU A 446 -9.86 -0.58 -10.29
C LEU A 446 -9.01 -0.76 -9.03
N LEU A 447 -8.01 -1.64 -9.12
CA LEU A 447 -6.96 -1.76 -8.12
C LEU A 447 -5.73 -0.96 -8.56
N VAL A 448 -5.31 0.02 -7.76
CA VAL A 448 -4.03 0.72 -7.94
C VAL A 448 -3.08 0.20 -6.86
N ALA A 449 -2.08 -0.62 -7.27
CA ALA A 449 -1.22 -1.37 -6.36
C ALA A 449 0.25 -0.91 -6.41
N GLY A 450 1.00 -1.25 -5.36
CA GLY A 450 2.43 -1.01 -5.20
C GLY A 450 2.75 0.10 -4.20
N LYS A 451 2.28 1.32 -4.42
CA LYS A 451 2.63 2.50 -3.62
C LYS A 451 1.78 2.70 -2.36
N GLY A 452 0.49 2.33 -2.40
CA GLY A 452 -0.39 2.46 -1.23
C GLY A 452 -0.41 3.87 -0.64
N HIS A 453 0.21 4.05 0.53
CA HIS A 453 0.28 5.31 1.27
C HIS A 453 1.47 6.21 0.89
N GLU A 454 2.37 5.77 0.03
CA GLU A 454 3.55 6.54 -0.37
C GLU A 454 3.17 7.87 -1.02
N LYS A 455 4.01 8.90 -0.77
CA LYS A 455 3.79 10.27 -1.25
C LYS A 455 4.88 10.75 -2.19
N THR A 456 5.76 9.86 -2.61
CA THR A 456 6.89 10.16 -3.50
C THR A 456 7.06 9.07 -4.54
N GLN A 457 7.71 9.39 -5.64
CA GLN A 457 8.16 8.47 -6.67
C GLN A 457 9.65 8.73 -6.92
N ASP A 458 10.46 7.69 -6.74
CA ASP A 458 11.93 7.75 -6.73
C ASP A 458 12.49 7.27 -8.07
N TYR A 459 13.16 8.17 -8.78
CA TYR A 459 13.86 7.93 -10.06
C TYR A 459 15.40 8.00 -9.89
N GLY A 460 15.92 7.77 -8.70
CA GLY A 460 17.35 7.84 -8.39
C GLY A 460 17.80 9.29 -8.15
N ASN A 461 18.13 10.00 -9.19
CA ASN A 461 18.57 11.40 -9.09
C ASN A 461 17.44 12.37 -8.73
N ILE A 462 16.18 12.00 -8.99
CA ILE A 462 15.02 12.85 -8.77
C ILE A 462 13.96 12.09 -7.96
N VAL A 463 13.53 12.68 -6.85
CA VAL A 463 12.39 12.20 -6.07
C VAL A 463 11.21 13.13 -6.29
N LYS A 464 10.20 12.66 -7.05
CA LYS A 464 9.00 13.43 -7.35
C LYS A 464 7.97 13.28 -6.26
N VAL A 465 7.25 14.35 -5.90
CA VAL A 465 6.07 14.28 -5.04
C VAL A 465 4.93 13.63 -5.83
N PHE A 466 4.44 12.50 -5.36
CA PHE A 466 3.40 11.74 -6.03
C PHE A 466 2.55 10.96 -5.02
N SER A 467 1.23 10.90 -5.24
CA SER A 467 0.33 10.11 -4.41
C SER A 467 -0.82 9.55 -5.24
N ASP A 468 -0.93 8.23 -5.30
CA ASP A 468 -2.04 7.54 -5.98
C ASP A 468 -3.40 8.09 -5.54
N LYS A 469 -3.60 8.30 -4.24
CA LYS A 469 -4.85 8.81 -3.67
C LYS A 469 -5.21 10.22 -4.15
N LYS A 470 -4.23 11.14 -4.22
CA LYS A 470 -4.44 12.49 -4.72
C LYS A 470 -4.80 12.48 -6.20
N VAL A 471 -4.01 11.74 -7.00
CA VAL A 471 -4.21 11.59 -8.44
C VAL A 471 -5.61 11.02 -8.75
N ILE A 472 -6.02 9.95 -8.05
CA ILE A 472 -7.36 9.36 -8.22
C ILE A 472 -8.45 10.39 -7.93
N LYS A 473 -8.34 11.12 -6.81
CA LYS A 473 -9.35 12.14 -6.44
C LYS A 473 -9.43 13.27 -7.47
N GLU A 474 -8.30 13.72 -8.00
CA GLU A 474 -8.24 14.74 -9.06
C GLU A 474 -8.90 14.24 -10.35
N ILE A 475 -8.56 13.03 -10.79
CA ILE A 475 -9.14 12.42 -11.99
C ILE A 475 -10.66 12.27 -11.84
N VAL A 476 -11.12 11.72 -10.72
CA VAL A 476 -12.55 11.53 -10.45
C VAL A 476 -13.31 12.86 -10.38
N LYS A 477 -12.71 13.90 -9.76
CA LYS A 477 -13.29 15.25 -9.72
C LYS A 477 -13.40 15.86 -11.12
N ARG A 478 -12.32 15.73 -11.93
CA ARG A 478 -12.31 16.16 -13.32
C ARG A 478 -13.39 15.44 -14.13
N ARG A 479 -13.47 14.10 -14.00
CA ARG A 479 -14.50 13.27 -14.66
C ARG A 479 -15.91 13.76 -14.31
N LYS A 480 -16.22 14.02 -13.04
CA LYS A 480 -17.52 14.57 -12.61
C LYS A 480 -17.83 15.92 -13.26
N LYS A 481 -16.83 16.81 -13.42
CA LYS A 481 -17.02 18.12 -14.07
C LYS A 481 -17.30 17.98 -15.57
N TYR A 482 -16.63 17.04 -16.26
CA TYR A 482 -16.88 16.78 -17.68
C TYR A 482 -18.26 16.17 -17.93
N PHE A 483 -18.78 15.32 -17.03
CA PHE A 483 -20.12 14.75 -17.17
C PHE A 483 -21.25 15.71 -16.83
N LYS A 484 -21.01 16.81 -16.12
CA LYS A 484 -22.00 17.89 -15.93
C LYS A 484 -22.21 18.73 -17.20
N LYS A 485 -21.21 18.83 -18.07
CA LYS A 485 -21.35 19.36 -19.43
C LYS A 485 -21.45 18.16 -20.37
N LEU A 486 -22.65 17.87 -20.87
CA LEU A 486 -22.94 16.87 -21.91
C LEU A 486 -22.30 17.25 -23.26
N ASN A 487 -20.99 17.34 -23.28
CA ASN A 487 -20.23 17.37 -24.52
C ASN A 487 -19.66 15.95 -24.71
N TRP A 488 -20.07 15.30 -25.77
CA TRP A 488 -19.50 14.05 -26.25
C TRP A 488 -18.00 14.26 -26.47
N SER A 489 -17.20 13.90 -25.47
CA SER A 489 -15.78 14.23 -25.46
C SER A 489 -14.98 13.23 -26.29
N ASN A 490 -13.80 13.63 -26.72
CA ASN A 490 -12.74 12.81 -27.33
C ASN A 490 -12.58 11.42 -26.70
N PHE A 491 -12.90 11.30 -25.44
CA PHE A 491 -12.84 10.09 -24.65
C PHE A 491 -13.81 8.98 -25.11
N LEU A 492 -15.09 9.31 -25.30
CA LEU A 492 -16.07 8.33 -25.77
C LEU A 492 -15.74 7.87 -27.20
N THR A 493 -15.22 8.78 -28.02
CA THR A 493 -14.85 8.51 -29.40
C THR A 493 -13.57 7.69 -29.54
N GLN A 494 -12.53 7.96 -28.73
CA GLN A 494 -11.31 7.13 -28.72
C GLN A 494 -11.60 5.69 -28.28
N LYS A 495 -12.48 5.51 -27.31
CA LYS A 495 -12.88 4.17 -26.84
C LYS A 495 -13.64 3.38 -27.91
N VAL A 496 -14.53 4.05 -28.64
CA VAL A 496 -15.39 3.42 -29.66
C VAL A 496 -14.65 3.19 -30.98
N PHE A 497 -13.89 4.18 -31.44
CA PHE A 497 -13.25 4.13 -32.77
C PHE A 497 -11.81 3.58 -32.74
N LYS A 498 -11.26 3.19 -31.57
CA LYS A 498 -9.95 2.53 -31.37
C LYS A 498 -8.75 3.17 -32.09
N ARG A 499 -8.81 4.44 -32.46
CA ARG A 499 -7.73 5.16 -33.15
C ARG A 499 -6.98 6.08 -32.20
N ARG A 500 -5.66 5.92 -32.07
CA ARG A 500 -4.75 6.70 -31.20
C ARG A 500 -4.60 8.19 -31.57
N ASN A 501 -4.97 8.60 -32.79
CA ASN A 501 -4.67 9.94 -33.36
C ASN A 501 -5.90 10.79 -33.65
N PHE A 502 -7.00 10.66 -32.90
CA PHE A 502 -8.04 11.67 -32.95
C PHE A 502 -7.61 12.90 -32.14
N LYS A 503 -6.95 13.88 -32.78
CA LYS A 503 -6.90 15.23 -32.26
C LYS A 503 -8.36 15.73 -32.17
N GLU A 504 -8.80 16.00 -30.97
CA GLU A 504 -10.03 16.69 -30.55
C GLU A 504 -11.26 16.61 -31.47
N LEU A 505 -12.02 15.51 -31.38
CA LEU A 505 -13.35 15.42 -31.96
C LEU A 505 -14.39 15.86 -30.93
N ASN A 506 -14.81 17.10 -30.99
CA ASN A 506 -15.92 17.63 -30.17
C ASN A 506 -17.21 17.60 -30.96
N PHE A 507 -18.24 16.94 -30.46
CA PHE A 507 -19.59 16.97 -31.04
C PHE A 507 -20.63 17.02 -29.94
N ASN A 508 -21.81 17.62 -30.29
CA ASN A 508 -22.87 17.92 -29.32
C ASN A 508 -23.99 16.88 -29.32
N GLY A 509 -24.03 15.99 -30.30
CA GLY A 509 -25.06 14.99 -30.45
C GLY A 509 -24.79 14.03 -31.60
N VAL A 510 -25.64 13.04 -31.74
CA VAL A 510 -25.57 12.00 -32.77
C VAL A 510 -26.87 12.00 -33.59
N SER A 511 -26.75 11.84 -34.90
CA SER A 511 -27.92 11.71 -35.79
C SER A 511 -27.68 10.62 -36.83
N ILE A 512 -28.77 9.94 -37.21
CA ILE A 512 -28.86 9.03 -38.35
C ILE A 512 -29.77 9.62 -39.44
N ASN A 513 -30.31 10.83 -39.23
CA ASN A 513 -31.24 11.49 -40.12
C ASN A 513 -30.76 12.92 -40.44
N THR A 514 -30.52 13.21 -41.71
CA THR A 514 -30.01 14.51 -42.19
C THR A 514 -30.92 15.69 -41.85
N LYS A 515 -32.26 15.49 -41.87
CA LYS A 515 -33.23 16.52 -41.50
C LYS A 515 -33.23 16.91 -40.02
N LYS A 516 -32.65 16.04 -39.13
CA LYS A 516 -32.57 16.28 -37.68
C LYS A 516 -31.19 16.65 -37.22
N ILE A 517 -30.25 16.90 -38.11
CA ILE A 517 -28.88 17.28 -37.75
C ILE A 517 -28.89 18.70 -37.19
N LYS A 518 -28.16 18.86 -36.06
CA LYS A 518 -27.83 20.15 -35.46
C LYS A 518 -26.35 20.44 -35.64
N LYS A 519 -25.96 21.71 -35.59
CA LYS A 519 -24.53 22.11 -35.66
C LYS A 519 -23.66 21.30 -34.70
N ASN A 520 -22.55 20.78 -35.17
CA ASN A 520 -21.61 19.91 -34.44
C ASN A 520 -22.15 18.51 -34.05
N ASN A 521 -23.14 17.97 -34.74
CA ASN A 521 -23.54 16.57 -34.56
C ASN A 521 -22.57 15.62 -35.29
N LEU A 522 -22.50 14.37 -34.80
CA LEU A 522 -21.88 13.28 -35.52
C LEU A 522 -22.95 12.50 -36.29
N PHE A 523 -22.80 12.40 -37.61
CA PHE A 523 -23.73 11.65 -38.44
C PHE A 523 -23.28 10.20 -38.61
N PHE A 524 -24.19 9.23 -38.45
CA PHE A 524 -23.94 7.82 -38.74
C PHE A 524 -24.66 7.39 -40.01
N ALA A 525 -23.87 7.01 -41.03
CA ALA A 525 -24.40 6.54 -42.29
C ALA A 525 -24.78 5.05 -42.18
N ILE A 526 -26.04 4.78 -41.85
CA ILE A 526 -26.56 3.41 -41.68
C ILE A 526 -27.20 2.96 -42.99
N LYS A 527 -26.82 1.74 -43.47
CA LYS A 527 -27.48 1.08 -44.58
C LYS A 527 -28.75 0.37 -44.07
N GLY A 528 -29.89 0.87 -44.44
CA GLY A 528 -31.20 0.25 -44.17
C GLY A 528 -31.71 -0.58 -45.33
N LYS A 529 -32.87 -1.24 -45.15
CA LYS A 529 -33.48 -2.07 -46.20
C LYS A 529 -33.89 -1.27 -47.47
N LYS A 530 -34.40 -0.03 -47.31
CA LYS A 530 -34.90 0.81 -48.41
C LYS A 530 -33.96 1.96 -48.80
N ARG A 531 -33.04 2.39 -47.94
CA ARG A 531 -32.17 3.55 -48.17
C ARG A 531 -30.77 3.29 -47.59
N ASP A 532 -29.73 3.74 -48.31
CA ASP A 532 -28.34 3.71 -47.82
C ASP A 532 -27.98 5.12 -47.28
N GLY A 533 -27.73 5.24 -45.97
CA GLY A 533 -27.30 6.48 -45.31
C GLY A 533 -26.02 7.10 -45.89
N HIS A 534 -25.21 6.30 -46.59
CA HIS A 534 -23.98 6.81 -47.22
C HIS A 534 -24.25 7.81 -48.34
N ASN A 535 -25.41 7.72 -48.99
CA ASN A 535 -25.82 8.65 -50.06
C ASN A 535 -26.13 10.06 -49.50
N PHE A 536 -26.38 10.16 -48.21
CA PHE A 536 -26.77 11.41 -47.54
C PHE A 536 -25.63 12.05 -46.74
N VAL A 537 -24.39 11.54 -46.85
CA VAL A 537 -23.26 12.04 -46.08
C VAL A 537 -22.90 13.49 -46.44
N LYS A 538 -22.92 13.84 -47.72
CA LYS A 538 -22.68 15.22 -48.18
C LYS A 538 -23.71 16.20 -47.61
N GLU A 539 -24.96 15.84 -47.67
CA GLU A 539 -26.10 16.61 -47.10
C GLU A 539 -25.92 16.74 -45.58
N ALA A 540 -25.56 15.65 -44.88
CA ALA A 540 -25.33 15.68 -43.44
C ALA A 540 -24.23 16.67 -43.03
N ILE A 541 -23.13 16.72 -43.78
CA ILE A 541 -22.02 17.67 -43.53
C ILE A 541 -22.48 19.10 -43.79
N ASN A 542 -23.21 19.35 -44.89
CA ASN A 542 -23.75 20.67 -45.23
C ASN A 542 -24.74 21.14 -44.16
N ASN A 543 -25.55 20.26 -43.60
CA ASN A 543 -26.51 20.54 -42.52
C ASN A 543 -25.84 20.71 -41.14
N GLY A 544 -24.51 20.71 -41.07
CA GLY A 544 -23.75 21.04 -39.85
C GLY A 544 -23.19 19.86 -39.08
N ALA A 545 -23.17 18.65 -39.64
CA ALA A 545 -22.44 17.56 -39.03
C ALA A 545 -20.93 17.84 -39.02
N VAL A 546 -20.27 17.66 -37.85
CA VAL A 546 -18.83 17.87 -37.73
C VAL A 546 -18.05 16.79 -38.49
N LYS A 547 -18.53 15.55 -38.44
CA LYS A 547 -18.04 14.39 -39.22
C LYS A 547 -19.13 13.36 -39.45
N ALA A 548 -18.90 12.50 -40.44
CA ALA A 548 -19.77 11.36 -40.72
C ALA A 548 -19.00 10.04 -40.42
N VAL A 549 -19.66 9.09 -39.74
CA VAL A 549 -19.20 7.73 -39.55
C VAL A 549 -19.71 6.86 -40.68
N VAL A 550 -18.78 6.27 -41.43
CA VAL A 550 -19.08 5.54 -42.68
C VAL A 550 -18.32 4.19 -42.68
N ASN A 551 -18.74 3.22 -43.48
CA ASN A 551 -18.03 1.95 -43.65
C ASN A 551 -17.25 1.86 -44.96
N LYS A 552 -17.35 2.85 -45.84
CA LYS A 552 -16.63 2.98 -47.10
C LYS A 552 -16.18 4.40 -47.36
N LYS A 553 -15.21 4.58 -48.24
CA LYS A 553 -14.71 5.90 -48.66
C LYS A 553 -15.83 6.62 -49.46
N ILE A 554 -16.09 7.89 -49.12
CA ILE A 554 -17.06 8.71 -49.83
C ILE A 554 -16.30 9.56 -50.86
N LYS A 555 -16.67 9.44 -52.14
CA LYS A 555 -16.10 10.24 -53.23
C LYS A 555 -16.41 11.72 -52.99
N HIS A 556 -15.51 12.61 -53.36
CA HIS A 556 -15.63 14.08 -53.26
C HIS A 556 -15.79 14.66 -51.84
N LEU A 557 -15.46 13.89 -50.79
CA LEU A 557 -15.41 14.40 -49.42
C LEU A 557 -14.02 14.31 -48.85
N PRO A 558 -13.51 15.38 -48.16
CA PRO A 558 -12.20 15.35 -47.51
C PRO A 558 -12.10 14.25 -46.44
N ARG A 559 -10.95 13.56 -46.34
CA ARG A 559 -10.72 12.48 -45.35
C ARG A 559 -10.94 12.93 -43.90
N ASN A 560 -10.73 14.21 -43.61
CA ASN A 560 -10.92 14.78 -42.28
C ASN A 560 -12.39 14.93 -41.89
N LYS A 561 -13.33 14.84 -42.82
CA LYS A 561 -14.79 14.92 -42.58
C LYS A 561 -15.44 13.55 -42.34
N THR A 562 -14.72 12.44 -42.51
CA THR A 562 -15.29 11.10 -42.34
C THR A 562 -14.47 10.27 -41.33
N ILE A 563 -15.16 9.34 -40.66
CA ILE A 563 -14.60 8.30 -39.79
C ILE A 563 -14.98 6.97 -40.41
N ILE A 564 -13.99 6.24 -40.93
CA ILE A 564 -14.23 4.95 -41.56
C ILE A 564 -14.17 3.85 -40.48
N VAL A 565 -15.24 3.05 -40.39
CA VAL A 565 -15.42 1.92 -39.46
C VAL A 565 -15.83 0.68 -40.23
N LYS A 566 -15.61 -0.51 -39.67
CA LYS A 566 -16.03 -1.77 -40.31
C LYS A 566 -17.57 -1.88 -40.45
N ASN A 567 -18.29 -1.47 -39.40
CA ASN A 567 -19.75 -1.48 -39.36
C ASN A 567 -20.26 -0.25 -38.61
N THR A 568 -21.08 0.57 -39.30
CA THR A 568 -21.59 1.82 -38.76
C THR A 568 -22.63 1.61 -37.67
N LEU A 569 -23.49 0.60 -37.78
CA LEU A 569 -24.50 0.27 -36.78
C LEU A 569 -23.86 -0.27 -35.52
N SER A 570 -22.89 -1.18 -35.64
CA SER A 570 -22.12 -1.65 -34.48
C SER A 570 -21.41 -0.52 -33.76
N SER A 571 -20.78 0.41 -34.51
CA SER A 571 -20.11 1.56 -33.94
C SER A 571 -21.07 2.54 -33.25
N LEU A 572 -22.29 2.70 -33.76
CA LEU A 572 -23.34 3.47 -33.09
C LEU A 572 -23.76 2.81 -31.78
N ASN A 573 -23.96 1.50 -31.78
CA ASN A 573 -24.29 0.72 -30.58
C ASN A 573 -23.17 0.79 -29.53
N ASP A 574 -21.90 0.70 -29.96
CA ASP A 574 -20.75 0.84 -29.05
C ASP A 574 -20.67 2.23 -28.43
N LEU A 575 -20.99 3.27 -29.21
CA LEU A 575 -21.08 4.63 -28.71
C LEU A 575 -22.24 4.78 -27.71
N ALA A 576 -23.40 4.21 -28.02
CA ALA A 576 -24.56 4.19 -27.13
C ALA A 576 -24.27 3.43 -25.81
N ARG A 577 -23.63 2.26 -25.89
CA ARG A 577 -23.18 1.50 -24.71
C ARG A 577 -22.19 2.31 -23.87
N SER A 578 -21.24 2.97 -24.52
CA SER A 578 -20.29 3.83 -23.83
C SER A 578 -20.96 5.00 -23.14
N ALA A 579 -21.95 5.65 -23.77
CA ALA A 579 -22.77 6.69 -23.17
C ALA A 579 -23.60 6.13 -21.99
N ARG A 580 -24.24 4.98 -22.16
CA ARG A 580 -25.02 4.31 -21.11
C ARG A 580 -24.17 3.96 -19.88
N ASN A 581 -22.97 3.46 -20.08
CA ASN A 581 -22.06 3.12 -18.99
C ASN A 581 -21.59 4.35 -18.19
N ASN A 582 -21.77 5.52 -18.72
CA ASN A 582 -21.41 6.80 -18.10
C ASN A 582 -22.60 7.59 -17.55
N THR A 583 -23.84 7.10 -17.71
CA THR A 583 -25.03 7.72 -17.11
C THR A 583 -25.42 7.04 -15.80
N GLU A 584 -26.05 7.80 -14.91
CA GLU A 584 -26.59 7.34 -13.63
C GLU A 584 -28.07 7.00 -13.69
N ALA A 585 -28.71 7.30 -14.82
CA ALA A 585 -30.13 7.06 -15.00
C ALA A 585 -30.48 5.58 -14.75
N GLN A 586 -31.47 5.35 -13.92
CA GLN A 586 -32.14 4.05 -13.87
C GLN A 586 -32.96 3.91 -15.14
N ILE A 587 -32.74 2.84 -15.89
CA ILE A 587 -33.50 2.59 -17.12
C ILE A 587 -34.46 1.44 -16.82
N ILE A 588 -35.74 1.74 -16.93
CA ILE A 588 -36.80 0.76 -16.81
C ILE A 588 -37.31 0.49 -18.23
N GLY A 589 -37.20 -0.75 -18.67
CA GLY A 589 -37.75 -1.21 -19.95
C GLY A 589 -39.19 -1.65 -19.79
N ILE A 590 -40.09 -1.10 -20.59
CA ILE A 590 -41.50 -1.48 -20.62
C ILE A 590 -41.79 -2.15 -21.96
N THR A 591 -42.22 -3.40 -21.92
CA THR A 591 -42.65 -4.15 -23.10
C THR A 591 -44.11 -4.58 -22.97
N GLY A 592 -44.77 -4.84 -24.07
CA GLY A 592 -46.16 -5.28 -24.13
C GLY A 592 -46.82 -4.86 -25.47
N SER A 593 -47.90 -5.51 -25.83
CA SER A 593 -48.68 -5.14 -27.01
C SER A 593 -49.45 -3.84 -26.80
N VAL A 594 -50.12 -3.70 -25.62
CA VAL A 594 -50.95 -2.55 -25.23
C VAL A 594 -50.50 -2.03 -23.85
N GLY A 595 -50.82 -0.80 -23.48
CA GLY A 595 -50.63 -0.23 -22.15
C GLY A 595 -49.23 0.35 -21.87
N LYS A 596 -48.27 0.29 -22.80
CA LYS A 596 -46.89 0.80 -22.60
C LYS A 596 -46.83 2.27 -22.22
N THR A 597 -47.68 3.10 -22.87
CA THR A 597 -47.73 4.54 -22.62
C THR A 597 -48.33 4.86 -21.24
N THR A 598 -49.37 4.11 -20.84
CA THR A 598 -50.01 4.24 -19.54
C THR A 598 -49.09 3.92 -18.38
N VAL A 599 -48.26 2.88 -18.52
CA VAL A 599 -47.26 2.50 -17.50
C VAL A 599 -46.09 3.49 -17.42
N LYS A 600 -45.82 4.21 -18.52
CA LYS A 600 -44.74 5.21 -18.57
C LYS A 600 -45.16 6.51 -17.86
N ASN A 601 -46.41 6.91 -17.95
CA ASN A 601 -46.98 8.10 -17.32
C ASN A 601 -47.44 7.79 -15.89
#